data_9e955f4f8b9767cb00e0c646b7446913
#
_entry.id   9e955f4f8b9767cb00e0c646b7446913
#
_cell.length_a   1.000
_cell.length_b   1.000
_cell.length_c   1.000
_cell.angle_alpha   90.00
_cell.angle_beta   90.00
_cell.angle_gamma   90.00
#
_symmetry.space_group_name_H-M   'P 1'
#
loop_
_entity.id
_entity.type
_entity.pdbx_description
1 polymer ?
#
loop_
_entity_poly.entity_id
_entity_poly.type
_entity_poly.pdbx_seq_one_letter_code
_entity_poly.pdbx_strand_id
1 'polypeptide(L)'
;MSHRILLVDDEVDILEFVRYNLVREGYEVFTAENGAEALKVAAECRPHLILLDMMMPVMDGAQTCRAIRRNPVLKDTMVVFLSALGEEGQQLAGFDVGADDYLTKPIKMKLLVSRVQAILKRIDADRPPEKAPAPGLTVDRERYTVIRDGQEITLPRKEFALLDLLHSSPGKLIPREEIYAKIWGTEVVVGDRTIDVHIRKLRQKIGDERIVTVKGVGYKY
;
A
#
# COMPACT_ATOMS: atom_id res chain seq x y z
N MET A 1 -12.06 -0.92 -3.48
CA MET A 1 -11.78 -1.58 -4.79
C MET A 1 -11.25 -2.98 -4.51
N SER A 2 -11.60 -3.96 -5.32
CA SER A 2 -11.06 -5.31 -5.17
C SER A 2 -9.61 -5.33 -5.67
N HIS A 3 -8.70 -6.01 -4.94
CA HIS A 3 -7.33 -6.18 -5.39
C HIS A 3 -7.28 -7.21 -6.52
N ARG A 4 -6.49 -6.91 -7.56
CA ARG A 4 -6.24 -7.81 -8.69
C ARG A 4 -4.99 -8.64 -8.41
N ILE A 5 -5.15 -9.96 -8.53
CA ILE A 5 -4.06 -10.93 -8.34
C ILE A 5 -3.93 -11.73 -9.64
N LEU A 6 -2.71 -11.85 -10.15
CA LEU A 6 -2.40 -12.76 -11.23
C LEU A 6 -1.73 -13.99 -10.66
N LEU A 7 -2.29 -15.16 -10.91
CA LEU A 7 -1.75 -16.46 -10.54
C LEU A 7 -1.15 -17.13 -11.78
N VAL A 8 0.11 -17.55 -11.69
CA VAL A 8 0.87 -18.14 -12.81
C VAL A 8 1.45 -19.46 -12.38
N ASP A 9 0.99 -20.52 -12.99
CA ASP A 9 1.42 -21.91 -12.70
C ASP A 9 1.08 -22.77 -13.93
N ASP A 10 1.91 -23.74 -14.31
CA ASP A 10 1.62 -24.65 -15.42
C ASP A 10 0.70 -25.80 -15.02
N GLU A 11 0.46 -26.00 -13.71
CA GLU A 11 -0.47 -26.98 -13.19
C GLU A 11 -1.89 -26.39 -13.08
N VAL A 12 -2.77 -26.74 -14.03
CA VAL A 12 -4.15 -26.23 -14.08
C VAL A 12 -4.93 -26.50 -12.79
N ASP A 13 -4.73 -27.64 -12.14
CA ASP A 13 -5.37 -27.98 -10.88
C ASP A 13 -4.96 -27.01 -9.75
N ILE A 14 -3.70 -26.56 -9.73
CA ILE A 14 -3.21 -25.54 -8.78
C ILE A 14 -3.86 -24.19 -9.09
N LEU A 15 -3.92 -23.80 -10.35
CA LEU A 15 -4.59 -22.57 -10.78
C LEU A 15 -6.05 -22.54 -10.32
N GLU A 16 -6.81 -23.60 -10.57
CA GLU A 16 -8.23 -23.68 -10.18
C GLU A 16 -8.40 -23.66 -8.66
N PHE A 17 -7.62 -24.46 -7.93
CA PHE A 17 -7.70 -24.55 -6.48
C PHE A 17 -7.35 -23.21 -5.78
N VAL A 18 -6.26 -22.59 -6.16
CA VAL A 18 -5.81 -21.33 -5.56
C VAL A 18 -6.75 -20.19 -5.95
N ARG A 19 -7.15 -20.12 -7.24
CA ARG A 19 -8.11 -19.12 -7.73
C ARG A 19 -9.43 -19.18 -6.96
N TYR A 20 -10.00 -20.39 -6.81
CA TYR A 20 -11.27 -20.58 -6.07
C TYR A 20 -11.20 -19.99 -4.66
N ASN A 21 -10.11 -20.24 -3.94
CA ASN A 21 -9.95 -19.76 -2.57
C ASN A 21 -9.74 -18.23 -2.52
N LEU A 22 -8.94 -17.67 -3.40
CA LEU A 22 -8.68 -16.22 -3.42
C LEU A 22 -9.93 -15.42 -3.85
N VAL A 23 -10.72 -15.92 -4.79
CA VAL A 23 -12.00 -15.30 -5.18
C VAL A 23 -12.97 -15.28 -3.99
N ARG A 24 -13.03 -16.35 -3.16
CA ARG A 24 -13.85 -16.37 -1.94
C ARG A 24 -13.41 -15.35 -0.89
N GLU A 25 -12.14 -14.97 -0.87
CA GLU A 25 -11.60 -13.89 -0.03
C GLU A 25 -11.89 -12.48 -0.60
N GLY A 26 -12.58 -12.39 -1.75
CA GLY A 26 -12.99 -11.12 -2.36
C GLY A 26 -11.99 -10.52 -3.34
N TYR A 27 -10.97 -11.27 -3.76
CA TYR A 27 -10.00 -10.80 -4.76
C TYR A 27 -10.50 -11.04 -6.19
N GLU A 28 -10.07 -10.18 -7.11
CA GLU A 28 -10.20 -10.39 -8.55
C GLU A 28 -8.98 -11.16 -9.04
N VAL A 29 -9.17 -12.40 -9.53
CA VAL A 29 -8.08 -13.31 -9.84
C VAL A 29 -8.03 -13.64 -11.32
N PHE A 30 -6.89 -13.37 -11.94
CA PHE A 30 -6.51 -13.71 -13.30
C PHE A 30 -5.53 -14.88 -13.26
N THR A 31 -5.45 -15.69 -14.32
CA THR A 31 -4.59 -16.84 -14.40
C THR A 31 -3.78 -16.84 -15.69
N ALA A 32 -2.61 -17.45 -15.66
CA ALA A 32 -1.78 -17.75 -16.83
C ALA A 32 -1.01 -19.06 -16.59
N GLU A 33 -0.76 -19.84 -17.65
CA GLU A 33 -0.12 -21.15 -17.57
C GLU A 33 1.41 -21.11 -17.79
N ASN A 34 1.97 -19.96 -18.15
CA ASN A 34 3.40 -19.73 -18.34
C ASN A 34 3.75 -18.25 -18.28
N GLY A 35 5.06 -17.95 -18.20
CA GLY A 35 5.53 -16.58 -18.08
C GLY A 35 5.23 -15.69 -19.28
N ALA A 36 5.21 -16.23 -20.50
CA ALA A 36 4.93 -15.44 -21.70
C ALA A 36 3.47 -14.99 -21.75
N GLU A 37 2.55 -15.83 -21.33
CA GLU A 37 1.14 -15.51 -21.16
C GLU A 37 0.95 -14.55 -20.00
N ALA A 38 1.63 -14.79 -18.88
CA ALA A 38 1.57 -13.92 -17.68
C ALA A 38 1.89 -12.46 -18.00
N LEU A 39 2.89 -12.19 -18.85
CA LEU A 39 3.25 -10.83 -19.25
C LEU A 39 2.14 -10.14 -20.06
N LYS A 40 1.42 -10.87 -20.91
CA LYS A 40 0.28 -10.34 -21.68
C LYS A 40 -0.88 -9.99 -20.74
N VAL A 41 -1.28 -10.97 -19.91
CA VAL A 41 -2.37 -10.79 -18.94
C VAL A 41 -2.04 -9.65 -17.95
N ALA A 42 -0.79 -9.59 -17.44
CA ALA A 42 -0.36 -8.54 -16.54
C ALA A 42 -0.43 -7.14 -17.17
N ALA A 43 -0.10 -7.00 -18.45
CA ALA A 43 -0.19 -5.72 -19.15
C ALA A 43 -1.64 -5.22 -19.25
N GLU A 44 -2.60 -6.13 -19.41
CA GLU A 44 -4.04 -5.81 -19.51
C GLU A 44 -4.67 -5.55 -18.14
N CYS A 45 -4.51 -6.50 -17.19
CA CYS A 45 -5.20 -6.43 -15.90
C CYS A 45 -4.48 -5.55 -14.87
N ARG A 46 -3.17 -5.24 -15.06
CA ARG A 46 -2.33 -4.47 -14.13
C ARG A 46 -2.50 -4.96 -12.69
N PRO A 47 -2.03 -6.17 -12.37
CA PRO A 47 -2.27 -6.78 -11.07
C PRO A 47 -1.48 -6.05 -9.98
N HIS A 48 -2.01 -6.07 -8.76
CA HIS A 48 -1.32 -5.56 -7.58
C HIS A 48 -0.30 -6.57 -7.05
N LEU A 49 -0.59 -7.86 -7.26
CA LEU A 49 0.22 -8.99 -6.82
C LEU A 49 0.24 -10.06 -7.90
N ILE A 50 1.42 -10.65 -8.13
CA ILE A 50 1.61 -11.83 -8.96
C ILE A 50 2.10 -12.97 -8.07
N LEU A 51 1.36 -14.07 -8.05
CA LEU A 51 1.80 -15.36 -7.50
C LEU A 51 2.38 -16.16 -8.67
N LEU A 52 3.67 -16.45 -8.62
CA LEU A 52 4.42 -16.90 -9.78
C LEU A 52 5.16 -18.20 -9.49
N ASP A 53 4.81 -19.26 -10.18
CA ASP A 53 5.60 -20.49 -10.10
C ASP A 53 7.01 -20.30 -10.67
N MET A 54 8.00 -20.96 -10.06
CA MET A 54 9.40 -20.88 -10.48
C MET A 54 9.67 -21.71 -11.72
N MET A 55 9.07 -22.89 -11.80
CA MET A 55 9.39 -23.90 -12.81
C MET A 55 8.23 -24.08 -13.78
N MET A 56 8.28 -23.40 -14.89
CA MET A 56 7.24 -23.46 -15.92
C MET A 56 7.87 -23.64 -17.31
N PRO A 57 7.17 -24.29 -18.25
CA PRO A 57 7.60 -24.37 -19.65
C PRO A 57 7.55 -23.01 -20.34
N VAL A 58 8.21 -22.89 -21.49
CA VAL A 58 8.25 -21.71 -22.37
C VAL A 58 9.03 -20.54 -21.75
N MET A 59 8.63 -20.04 -20.59
CA MET A 59 9.29 -18.96 -19.85
C MET A 59 9.14 -19.23 -18.36
N ASP A 60 10.26 -19.43 -17.67
CA ASP A 60 10.30 -19.70 -16.24
C ASP A 60 9.95 -18.47 -15.37
N GLY A 61 9.75 -18.69 -14.06
CA GLY A 61 9.39 -17.65 -13.13
C GLY A 61 10.46 -16.55 -13.01
N ALA A 62 11.75 -16.94 -13.00
CA ALA A 62 12.84 -15.97 -12.89
C ALA A 62 12.93 -15.06 -14.11
N GLN A 63 12.78 -15.61 -15.31
CA GLN A 63 12.74 -14.84 -16.56
C GLN A 63 11.53 -13.91 -16.58
N THR A 64 10.38 -14.40 -16.14
CA THR A 64 9.13 -13.62 -16.03
C THR A 64 9.29 -12.46 -15.06
N CYS A 65 9.82 -12.68 -13.87
CA CYS A 65 10.08 -11.66 -12.87
C CYS A 65 11.02 -10.55 -13.41
N ARG A 66 12.13 -10.93 -14.06
CA ARG A 66 13.03 -9.96 -14.70
C ARG A 66 12.31 -9.13 -15.77
N ALA A 67 11.44 -9.73 -16.56
CA ALA A 67 10.66 -9.01 -17.56
C ALA A 67 9.67 -8.03 -16.92
N ILE A 68 8.99 -8.43 -15.84
CA ILE A 68 8.11 -7.56 -15.04
C ILE A 68 8.90 -6.36 -14.52
N ARG A 69 10.07 -6.56 -13.90
CA ARG A 69 10.89 -5.49 -13.33
C ARG A 69 11.44 -4.50 -14.37
N ARG A 70 11.63 -4.95 -15.62
CA ARG A 70 12.05 -4.11 -16.74
C ARG A 70 10.89 -3.33 -17.37
N ASN A 71 9.65 -3.72 -17.13
CA ASN A 71 8.48 -3.05 -17.68
C ASN A 71 8.08 -1.85 -16.81
N PRO A 72 8.10 -0.61 -17.33
CA PRO A 72 7.77 0.59 -16.53
C PRO A 72 6.39 0.58 -15.90
N VAL A 73 5.42 -0.15 -16.49
CA VAL A 73 4.03 -0.24 -16.00
C VAL A 73 3.89 -1.29 -14.90
N LEU A 74 4.73 -2.33 -14.92
CA LEU A 74 4.61 -3.50 -14.04
C LEU A 74 5.71 -3.56 -12.98
N LYS A 75 6.74 -2.72 -13.05
CA LYS A 75 7.94 -2.80 -12.18
C LYS A 75 7.62 -2.76 -10.69
N ASP A 76 6.56 -2.06 -10.31
CA ASP A 76 6.13 -1.87 -8.92
C ASP A 76 5.07 -2.91 -8.47
N THR A 77 4.70 -3.85 -9.36
CA THR A 77 3.81 -4.97 -9.00
C THR A 77 4.53 -5.93 -8.07
N MET A 78 3.91 -6.30 -6.96
CA MET A 78 4.48 -7.27 -6.03
C MET A 78 4.54 -8.66 -6.66
N VAL A 79 5.67 -9.36 -6.50
CA VAL A 79 5.89 -10.69 -7.03
C VAL A 79 6.24 -11.65 -5.90
N VAL A 80 5.44 -12.68 -5.73
CA VAL A 80 5.66 -13.76 -4.77
C VAL A 80 5.89 -15.06 -5.53
N PHE A 81 7.04 -15.67 -5.32
CA PHE A 81 7.31 -16.96 -5.93
C PHE A 81 6.63 -18.10 -5.18
N LEU A 82 6.15 -19.07 -5.95
CA LEU A 82 5.73 -20.39 -5.48
C LEU A 82 6.86 -21.36 -5.85
N SER A 83 7.54 -21.97 -4.87
CA SER A 83 8.70 -22.83 -5.10
C SER A 83 8.55 -24.20 -4.45
N ALA A 84 9.15 -25.24 -5.02
CA ALA A 84 9.19 -26.55 -4.41
C ALA A 84 10.07 -26.59 -3.13
N LEU A 85 9.75 -27.49 -2.20
CA LEU A 85 10.51 -27.68 -0.97
C LEU A 85 11.93 -28.21 -1.32
N GLY A 86 13.00 -27.56 -0.81
CA GLY A 86 14.38 -28.04 -0.96
C GLY A 86 15.26 -27.24 -1.93
N GLU A 87 14.73 -26.21 -2.57
CA GLU A 87 15.46 -25.40 -3.55
C GLU A 87 16.01 -24.09 -2.93
N GLU A 88 16.76 -24.20 -1.81
CA GLU A 88 17.37 -23.03 -1.15
C GLU A 88 18.25 -22.21 -2.11
N GLY A 89 18.92 -22.85 -3.05
CA GLY A 89 19.71 -22.18 -4.08
C GLY A 89 18.86 -21.38 -5.08
N GLN A 90 17.64 -21.80 -5.37
CA GLN A 90 16.72 -21.09 -6.25
C GLN A 90 16.02 -19.91 -5.52
N GLN A 91 15.81 -20.04 -4.21
CA GLN A 91 15.31 -18.92 -3.40
C GLN A 91 16.29 -17.74 -3.38
N LEU A 92 17.60 -18.02 -3.24
CA LEU A 92 18.64 -16.97 -3.33
C LEU A 92 18.68 -16.34 -4.73
N ALA A 93 18.64 -17.16 -5.80
CA ALA A 93 18.61 -16.66 -7.18
C ALA A 93 17.34 -15.82 -7.47
N GLY A 94 16.24 -16.12 -6.82
CA GLY A 94 15.00 -15.39 -6.99
C GLY A 94 14.98 -14.01 -6.30
N PHE A 95 15.64 -13.83 -5.15
CA PHE A 95 15.82 -12.50 -4.56
C PHE A 95 16.69 -11.60 -5.46
N ASP A 96 17.69 -12.17 -6.14
CA ASP A 96 18.54 -11.44 -7.09
C ASP A 96 17.75 -10.94 -8.32
N VAL A 97 16.61 -11.55 -8.65
CA VAL A 97 15.74 -11.11 -9.75
C VAL A 97 14.64 -10.14 -9.33
N GLY A 98 14.58 -9.79 -8.04
CA GLY A 98 13.68 -8.75 -7.53
C GLY A 98 12.30 -9.25 -7.10
N ALA A 99 12.18 -10.48 -6.60
CA ALA A 99 10.97 -10.94 -5.92
C ALA A 99 10.78 -10.29 -4.55
N ASP A 100 9.53 -10.17 -4.11
CA ASP A 100 9.17 -9.53 -2.85
C ASP A 100 8.96 -10.53 -1.72
N ASP A 101 8.58 -11.79 -2.04
CA ASP A 101 8.41 -12.87 -1.05
C ASP A 101 8.41 -14.25 -1.75
N TYR A 102 8.41 -15.31 -0.92
CA TYR A 102 8.39 -16.72 -1.34
C TYR A 102 7.40 -17.54 -0.53
N LEU A 103 6.77 -18.50 -1.19
CA LEU A 103 5.92 -19.52 -0.59
C LEU A 103 6.32 -20.89 -1.12
N THR A 104 6.47 -21.85 -0.20
CA THR A 104 6.84 -23.23 -0.59
C THR A 104 5.61 -24.06 -0.94
N LYS A 105 5.70 -24.83 -2.02
CA LYS A 105 4.76 -25.92 -2.33
C LYS A 105 5.07 -27.15 -1.42
N PRO A 106 4.08 -27.89 -0.91
CA PRO A 106 2.65 -27.77 -1.19
C PRO A 106 2.01 -26.56 -0.51
N ILE A 107 1.15 -25.86 -1.27
CA ILE A 107 0.56 -24.58 -0.84
C ILE A 107 -0.46 -24.80 0.28
N LYS A 108 -0.13 -24.32 1.47
CA LYS A 108 -1.08 -24.26 2.59
C LYS A 108 -1.95 -23.03 2.46
N MET A 109 -3.22 -23.20 2.04
CA MET A 109 -4.12 -22.07 1.71
C MET A 109 -4.23 -21.01 2.80
N LYS A 110 -4.34 -21.40 4.09
CA LYS A 110 -4.39 -20.44 5.20
C LYS A 110 -3.13 -19.54 5.25
N LEU A 111 -1.97 -20.13 4.96
CA LEU A 111 -0.70 -19.40 4.93
C LEU A 111 -0.63 -18.47 3.71
N LEU A 112 -1.03 -18.97 2.52
CA LEU A 112 -1.10 -18.18 1.30
C LEU A 112 -2.00 -16.95 1.49
N VAL A 113 -3.24 -17.16 1.94
CA VAL A 113 -4.20 -16.06 2.18
C VAL A 113 -3.64 -15.03 3.17
N SER A 114 -3.07 -15.50 4.29
CA SER A 114 -2.46 -14.59 5.28
C SER A 114 -1.30 -13.77 4.70
N ARG A 115 -0.45 -14.38 3.85
CA ARG A 115 0.66 -13.68 3.17
C ARG A 115 0.14 -12.66 2.15
N VAL A 116 -0.81 -13.08 1.31
CA VAL A 116 -1.47 -12.18 0.34
C VAL A 116 -2.07 -10.97 1.04
N GLN A 117 -2.81 -11.17 2.13
CA GLN A 117 -3.38 -10.08 2.92
C GLN A 117 -2.31 -9.15 3.48
N ALA A 118 -1.20 -9.69 4.02
CA ALA A 118 -0.11 -8.89 4.56
C ALA A 118 0.59 -8.06 3.48
N ILE A 119 0.81 -8.62 2.29
CA ILE A 119 1.44 -7.93 1.17
C ILE A 119 0.52 -6.83 0.63
N LEU A 120 -0.74 -7.13 0.38
CA LEU A 120 -1.71 -6.15 -0.13
C LEU A 120 -1.93 -5.02 0.87
N LYS A 121 -1.93 -5.30 2.17
CA LYS A 121 -1.99 -4.27 3.21
C LYS A 121 -0.77 -3.33 3.19
N ARG A 122 0.42 -3.82 2.83
CA ARG A 122 1.61 -2.97 2.62
C ARG A 122 1.45 -2.09 1.39
N ILE A 123 0.96 -2.64 0.28
CA ILE A 123 0.66 -1.87 -0.94
C ILE A 123 -0.32 -0.73 -0.62
N ASP A 124 -1.36 -1.00 0.18
CA ASP A 124 -2.32 0.03 0.59
C ASP A 124 -1.69 1.06 1.53
N ALA A 125 -0.70 0.68 2.34
CA ALA A 125 0.01 1.57 3.25
C ALA A 125 1.11 2.40 2.54
N ASP A 126 1.80 1.81 1.55
CA ASP A 126 2.85 2.47 0.76
C ASP A 126 2.27 3.22 -0.46
N ARG A 127 1.04 2.93 -0.82
CA ARG A 127 0.32 3.75 -1.80
C ARG A 127 0.20 5.14 -1.18
N PRO A 128 0.80 6.19 -1.80
CA PRO A 128 0.38 7.53 -1.42
C PRO A 128 -1.13 7.51 -1.55
N PRO A 129 -1.89 7.95 -0.52
CA PRO A 129 -3.33 7.80 -0.54
C PRO A 129 -3.80 8.34 -1.88
N GLU A 130 -4.26 7.42 -2.74
CA GLU A 130 -4.99 7.81 -3.93
C GLU A 130 -6.14 8.60 -3.36
N LYS A 131 -6.06 9.92 -3.53
CA LYS A 131 -7.05 10.86 -3.04
C LYS A 131 -8.41 10.41 -3.60
N ALA A 132 -9.06 9.49 -2.87
CA ALA A 132 -10.50 9.65 -2.77
C ALA A 132 -10.62 11.00 -2.07
N PRO A 133 -11.15 12.05 -2.72
CA PRO A 133 -11.44 13.26 -1.99
C PRO A 133 -12.38 12.80 -0.87
N ALA A 134 -11.89 12.81 0.37
CA ALA A 134 -12.79 12.83 1.49
C ALA A 134 -13.73 13.99 1.18
N PRO A 135 -15.07 13.76 1.14
CA PRO A 135 -15.97 14.77 0.65
C PRO A 135 -15.62 16.07 1.35
N GLY A 136 -15.09 17.00 0.58
CA GLY A 136 -14.98 18.37 0.94
C GLY A 136 -13.67 18.96 1.45
N LEU A 137 -12.51 18.25 1.56
CA LEU A 137 -11.27 18.95 1.97
C LEU A 137 -10.05 18.54 1.12
N THR A 138 -9.41 19.56 0.51
CA THR A 138 -8.16 19.40 -0.26
C THR A 138 -7.11 20.37 0.28
N VAL A 139 -5.88 19.91 0.47
CA VAL A 139 -4.74 20.74 0.93
C VAL A 139 -3.83 21.01 -0.25
N ASP A 140 -3.73 22.28 -0.66
CA ASP A 140 -2.80 22.72 -1.69
C ASP A 140 -1.50 23.23 -1.04
N ARG A 141 -0.44 22.44 -1.17
CA ARG A 141 0.87 22.73 -0.58
C ARG A 141 1.63 23.85 -1.31
N GLU A 142 1.39 24.01 -2.60
CA GLU A 142 2.08 25.04 -3.39
C GLU A 142 1.54 26.43 -3.06
N ARG A 143 0.21 26.52 -2.87
CA ARG A 143 -0.49 27.77 -2.56
C ARG A 143 -0.67 28.02 -1.07
N TYR A 144 -0.34 27.06 -0.21
CA TYR A 144 -0.62 27.11 1.24
C TYR A 144 -2.09 27.35 1.55
N THR A 145 -2.98 26.77 0.74
CA THR A 145 -4.43 26.94 0.89
C THR A 145 -5.12 25.59 1.14
N VAL A 146 -6.30 25.66 1.71
CA VAL A 146 -7.16 24.51 1.95
C VAL A 146 -8.51 24.78 1.29
N ILE A 147 -8.97 23.83 0.49
CA ILE A 147 -10.30 23.92 -0.14
C ILE A 147 -11.24 22.98 0.63
N ARG A 148 -12.31 23.51 1.21
CA ARG A 148 -13.37 22.74 1.85
C ARG A 148 -14.68 22.99 1.13
N ASP A 149 -15.29 21.93 0.65
CA ASP A 149 -16.59 22.00 -0.04
C ASP A 149 -16.63 23.04 -1.18
N GLY A 150 -15.50 23.19 -1.91
CA GLY A 150 -15.36 24.18 -2.97
C GLY A 150 -15.00 25.60 -2.50
N GLN A 151 -14.91 25.85 -1.20
CA GLN A 151 -14.52 27.14 -0.63
C GLN A 151 -13.04 27.11 -0.20
N GLU A 152 -12.30 28.13 -0.58
CA GLU A 152 -10.90 28.30 -0.20
C GLU A 152 -10.81 28.87 1.23
N ILE A 153 -10.03 28.20 2.07
CA ILE A 153 -9.79 28.60 3.47
C ILE A 153 -8.30 28.89 3.62
N THR A 154 -7.97 30.10 3.99
CA THR A 154 -6.60 30.47 4.36
C THR A 154 -6.33 30.14 5.83
N LEU A 155 -5.28 29.37 6.08
CA LEU A 155 -4.84 29.00 7.42
C LEU A 155 -3.56 29.76 7.80
N PRO A 156 -3.39 30.19 9.07
CA PRO A 156 -2.11 30.62 9.57
C PRO A 156 -1.05 29.52 9.41
N ARG A 157 0.20 29.92 9.17
CA ARG A 157 1.31 28.99 8.80
C ARG A 157 1.41 27.75 9.71
N LYS A 158 1.23 27.91 11.03
CA LYS A 158 1.32 26.78 11.97
C LYS A 158 0.09 25.87 11.92
N GLU A 159 -1.10 26.42 11.67
CA GLU A 159 -2.31 25.64 11.49
C GLU A 159 -2.26 24.87 10.17
N PHE A 160 -1.74 25.48 9.10
CA PHE A 160 -1.52 24.80 7.83
C PHE A 160 -0.54 23.64 7.98
N ALA A 161 0.64 23.88 8.59
CA ALA A 161 1.64 22.85 8.83
C ALA A 161 1.12 21.68 9.67
N LEU A 162 0.28 21.97 10.68
CA LEU A 162 -0.35 20.97 11.52
C LEU A 162 -1.39 20.15 10.76
N LEU A 163 -2.21 20.80 9.95
CA LEU A 163 -3.17 20.11 9.08
C LEU A 163 -2.44 19.25 8.05
N ASP A 164 -1.44 19.79 7.38
CA ASP A 164 -0.66 19.07 6.35
C ASP A 164 0.03 17.84 6.93
N LEU A 165 0.61 17.93 8.12
CA LEU A 165 1.21 16.81 8.83
C LEU A 165 0.19 15.70 9.13
N LEU A 166 -0.97 16.05 9.66
CA LEU A 166 -2.02 15.09 10.01
C LEU A 166 -2.69 14.50 8.76
N HIS A 167 -2.99 15.34 7.77
CA HIS A 167 -3.63 14.95 6.51
C HIS A 167 -2.73 14.09 5.62
N SER A 168 -1.40 14.22 5.72
CA SER A 168 -0.43 13.39 4.99
C SER A 168 -0.39 11.93 5.43
N SER A 169 -0.94 11.64 6.61
CA SER A 169 -0.92 10.31 7.22
C SER A 169 -2.30 9.94 7.77
N PRO A 170 -3.32 9.77 6.91
CA PRO A 170 -4.69 9.49 7.34
C PRO A 170 -4.76 8.22 8.20
N GLY A 171 -5.49 8.30 9.31
CA GLY A 171 -5.65 7.19 10.25
C GLY A 171 -4.44 6.89 11.13
N LYS A 172 -3.26 7.46 10.84
CA LYS A 172 -2.07 7.29 11.68
C LYS A 172 -2.16 8.20 12.91
N LEU A 173 -1.87 7.64 14.08
CA LEU A 173 -1.70 8.40 15.30
C LEU A 173 -0.33 9.08 15.30
N ILE A 174 -0.30 10.41 15.41
CA ILE A 174 0.94 11.18 15.52
C ILE A 174 1.09 11.66 16.96
N PRO A 175 2.15 11.23 17.67
CA PRO A 175 2.42 11.64 19.04
C PRO A 175 2.63 13.17 19.17
N ARG A 176 2.34 13.73 20.36
CA ARG A 176 2.52 15.16 20.62
C ARG A 176 3.95 15.61 20.41
N GLU A 177 4.92 14.82 20.86
CA GLU A 177 6.35 15.10 20.74
C GLU A 177 6.77 15.19 19.26
N GLU A 178 6.26 14.29 18.39
CA GLU A 178 6.52 14.31 16.96
C GLU A 178 5.92 15.56 16.30
N ILE A 179 4.70 15.96 16.70
CA ILE A 179 4.06 17.19 16.23
C ILE A 179 4.88 18.41 16.63
N TYR A 180 5.32 18.48 17.90
CA TYR A 180 6.17 19.58 18.38
C TYR A 180 7.46 19.68 17.59
N ALA A 181 8.20 18.59 17.47
CA ALA A 181 9.48 18.56 16.78
C ALA A 181 9.36 19.01 15.30
N LYS A 182 8.31 18.57 14.59
CA LYS A 182 8.12 18.89 13.16
C LYS A 182 7.63 20.32 12.92
N ILE A 183 6.82 20.88 13.81
CA ILE A 183 6.15 22.15 13.55
C ILE A 183 6.79 23.33 14.30
N TRP A 184 7.31 23.10 15.51
CA TRP A 184 7.91 24.17 16.36
C TRP A 184 9.42 24.03 16.49
N GLY A 185 10.00 22.84 16.15
CA GLY A 185 11.43 22.56 16.33
C GLY A 185 11.75 22.03 17.72
N THR A 186 12.94 21.51 17.91
CA THR A 186 13.40 20.86 19.15
C THR A 186 13.89 21.85 20.23
N GLU A 187 14.12 23.11 19.86
CA GLU A 187 14.70 24.12 20.77
C GLU A 187 13.64 24.98 21.49
N VAL A 188 12.35 24.85 21.12
CA VAL A 188 11.29 25.69 21.69
C VAL A 188 10.58 24.95 22.80
N VAL A 189 10.77 25.39 24.04
CA VAL A 189 9.95 24.95 25.19
C VAL A 189 8.55 25.58 25.05
N VAL A 190 7.67 24.89 24.37
CA VAL A 190 6.28 25.33 24.20
C VAL A 190 5.44 24.55 25.22
N GLY A 191 4.57 25.25 25.95
CA GLY A 191 3.71 24.60 26.95
C GLY A 191 2.75 23.58 26.31
N ASP A 192 2.44 22.50 27.03
CA ASP A 192 1.61 21.36 26.60
C ASP A 192 0.26 21.71 25.94
N ARG A 193 -0.26 22.90 26.18
CA ARG A 193 -1.55 23.38 25.66
C ARG A 193 -1.48 24.02 24.26
N THR A 194 -0.27 24.26 23.72
CA THR A 194 -0.14 24.99 22.45
C THR A 194 -0.74 24.22 21.28
N ILE A 195 -0.50 22.90 21.19
CA ILE A 195 -1.10 22.05 20.14
C ILE A 195 -2.64 22.07 20.26
N ASP A 196 -3.18 21.92 21.46
CA ASP A 196 -4.62 21.83 21.70
C ASP A 196 -5.36 23.08 21.19
N VAL A 197 -4.74 24.26 21.36
CA VAL A 197 -5.29 25.53 20.85
C VAL A 197 -5.33 25.54 19.31
N HIS A 198 -4.25 25.07 18.66
CA HIS A 198 -4.21 25.01 17.20
C HIS A 198 -5.17 23.95 16.65
N ILE A 199 -5.27 22.79 17.29
CA ILE A 199 -6.24 21.73 16.93
C ILE A 199 -7.67 22.27 17.06
N ARG A 200 -8.00 22.97 18.14
CA ARG A 200 -9.33 23.57 18.30
C ARG A 200 -9.65 24.56 17.19
N LYS A 201 -8.70 25.45 16.86
CA LYS A 201 -8.87 26.43 15.76
C LYS A 201 -9.01 25.75 14.40
N LEU A 202 -8.25 24.69 14.15
CA LEU A 202 -8.37 23.89 12.94
C LEU A 202 -9.75 23.25 12.84
N ARG A 203 -10.21 22.57 13.88
CA ARG A 203 -11.54 21.95 13.92
C ARG A 203 -12.65 22.92 13.57
N GLN A 204 -12.60 24.13 14.12
CA GLN A 204 -13.59 25.18 13.82
C GLN A 204 -13.63 25.54 12.32
N LYS A 205 -12.49 25.43 11.62
CA LYS A 205 -12.36 25.80 10.20
C LYS A 205 -12.65 24.64 9.25
N ILE A 206 -12.18 23.43 9.60
CA ILE A 206 -12.24 22.27 8.71
C ILE A 206 -13.30 21.23 9.09
N GLY A 207 -13.93 21.34 10.27
CA GLY A 207 -14.88 20.38 10.83
C GLY A 207 -14.30 19.61 12.02
N ASP A 208 -15.11 19.44 13.07
CA ASP A 208 -14.68 18.82 14.34
C ASP A 208 -14.38 17.32 14.19
N GLU A 209 -15.04 16.65 13.27
CA GLU A 209 -14.98 15.21 13.04
C GLU A 209 -13.67 14.75 12.36
N ARG A 210 -12.93 15.67 11.71
CA ARG A 210 -11.76 15.32 10.88
C ARG A 210 -10.50 15.03 11.67
N ILE A 211 -10.36 15.56 12.86
CA ILE A 211 -9.19 15.34 13.72
C ILE A 211 -9.64 14.68 15.01
N VAL A 212 -9.18 13.48 15.26
CA VAL A 212 -9.48 12.70 16.46
C VAL A 212 -8.38 12.89 17.49
N THR A 213 -8.77 13.19 18.76
CA THR A 213 -7.83 13.24 19.88
C THR A 213 -7.72 11.87 20.54
N VAL A 214 -6.51 11.36 20.68
CA VAL A 214 -6.20 10.24 21.57
C VAL A 214 -5.60 10.80 22.84
N LYS A 215 -6.41 10.79 23.92
CA LYS A 215 -6.04 11.42 25.20
C LYS A 215 -4.68 10.95 25.70
N GLY A 216 -3.83 11.89 26.08
CA GLY A 216 -2.49 11.62 26.61
C GLY A 216 -1.45 11.15 25.60
N VAL A 217 -1.83 10.93 24.32
CA VAL A 217 -0.92 10.39 23.28
C VAL A 217 -0.72 11.39 22.13
N GLY A 218 -1.78 11.76 21.42
CA GLY A 218 -1.64 12.61 20.23
C GLY A 218 -2.92 12.76 19.43
N TYR A 219 -2.76 12.96 18.12
CA TYR A 219 -3.85 13.23 17.20
C TYR A 219 -3.75 12.36 15.95
N LYS A 220 -4.88 12.11 15.30
CA LYS A 220 -4.96 11.48 13.97
C LYS A 220 -6.03 12.19 13.11
N TYR A 221 -5.82 12.15 11.80
CA TYR A 221 -6.76 12.62 10.78
C TYR A 221 -7.56 11.46 10.23
#